data_aa793c1e121e3e73314412e4dfc14535
#
_entry.id   aa793c1e121e3e73314412e4dfc14535
#
_cell.length_a   1.000
_cell.length_b   1.000
_cell.length_c   1.000
_cell.angle_alpha   90.00
_cell.angle_beta   90.00
_cell.angle_gamma   90.00
#
_symmetry.space_group_name_H-M   'P 1'
#
loop_
_entity.id
_entity.type
_entity.pdbx_description
1 polymer ?
#
loop_
_entity_poly.entity_id
_entity_poly.type
_entity_poly.pdbx_seq_one_letter_code
_entity_poly.pdbx_strand_id
1 'polypeptide(L)'
;MRVRWLAAALCALGALTLAGCDSKIGTAAVVNGSKISESDVSRYLDPSADDASGARSTALQYQIEQKVLTTALRGKNALPSDEDLAKGHDQALSNLFNGQLSGDAANQALAKVLGQNGLKASFGEVLIRTVELENAYSEAINASQAQDAVAELAKQHIPVSVNPRYGSWNAQSFTFTGLGSKQLPSVVTLGTTLPGDVKSSNSQ
;
A
#
# COMPACT_ATOMS: atom_id res chain seq x y z
N MET A 1 7.85 3.50 -72.07
CA MET A 1 8.14 4.68 -71.20
C MET A 1 8.08 4.20 -69.75
N ARG A 2 9.19 3.91 -69.09
CA ARG A 2 10.01 4.76 -68.26
C ARG A 2 9.11 5.64 -67.39
N VAL A 3 9.07 5.65 -66.04
CA VAL A 3 10.17 5.96 -65.15
C VAL A 3 9.67 5.85 -63.72
N ARG A 4 10.45 5.24 -62.78
CA ARG A 4 10.99 5.84 -61.56
C ARG A 4 9.99 6.55 -60.64
N TRP A 5 9.71 5.90 -59.50
CA TRP A 5 9.66 6.54 -58.18
C TRP A 5 10.02 5.47 -57.15
N LEU A 6 11.29 5.29 -56.94
CA LEU A 6 11.86 4.69 -55.73
C LEU A 6 12.45 5.82 -54.91
N ALA A 7 12.29 5.71 -53.61
CA ALA A 7 12.93 6.49 -52.55
C ALA A 7 12.04 7.50 -51.84
N ALA A 8 11.38 7.07 -50.76
CA ALA A 8 11.21 7.84 -49.49
C ALA A 8 10.46 7.00 -48.44
N ALA A 9 11.08 5.98 -47.88
CA ALA A 9 10.51 5.24 -46.76
C ALA A 9 11.65 4.72 -45.89
N LEU A 10 12.36 5.60 -45.22
CA LEU A 10 13.33 5.21 -44.18
C LEU A 10 13.70 6.45 -43.34
N CYS A 11 12.85 6.83 -42.38
CA CYS A 11 13.19 7.71 -41.25
C CYS A 11 12.00 7.84 -40.31
N ALA A 12 11.52 6.74 -39.71
CA ALA A 12 10.51 6.79 -38.67
C ALA A 12 10.69 5.67 -37.64
N LEU A 13 11.95 5.34 -37.32
CA LEU A 13 12.26 4.33 -36.27
C LEU A 13 13.34 4.89 -35.34
N GLY A 14 13.01 5.90 -34.56
CA GLY A 14 14.03 6.50 -33.68
C GLY A 14 13.53 7.43 -32.58
N ALA A 15 12.25 7.36 -32.18
CA ALA A 15 11.74 8.31 -31.19
C ALA A 15 10.89 7.67 -30.07
N LEU A 16 11.19 6.45 -29.66
CA LEU A 16 10.36 5.74 -28.65
C LEU A 16 11.10 5.31 -27.38
N THR A 17 12.26 5.90 -27.04
CA THR A 17 13.02 5.46 -25.86
C THR A 17 13.44 6.55 -24.87
N LEU A 18 12.82 7.74 -24.88
CA LEU A 18 13.19 8.80 -23.93
C LEU A 18 12.05 9.20 -22.95
N ALA A 19 10.93 8.49 -22.91
CA ALA A 19 9.84 8.79 -21.96
C ALA A 19 10.04 8.20 -20.55
N GLY A 20 11.19 7.57 -20.26
CA GLY A 20 11.41 6.81 -19.03
C GLY A 20 12.14 7.53 -17.88
N CYS A 21 12.76 8.68 -18.10
CA CYS A 21 13.67 9.27 -17.10
C CYS A 21 13.10 10.45 -16.31
N ASP A 22 12.05 11.12 -16.79
CA ASP A 22 11.57 12.35 -16.15
C ASP A 22 10.50 12.13 -15.05
N SER A 23 9.99 10.92 -14.93
CA SER A 23 8.91 10.61 -13.96
C SER A 23 9.40 10.26 -12.55
N LYS A 24 10.71 10.15 -12.30
CA LYS A 24 11.27 9.61 -11.05
C LYS A 24 11.67 10.67 -10.03
N ILE A 25 11.89 11.91 -10.42
CA ILE A 25 12.23 12.97 -9.47
C ILE A 25 10.99 13.30 -8.65
N GLY A 26 11.10 13.18 -7.31
CA GLY A 26 9.98 13.42 -6.40
C GLY A 26 8.86 12.37 -6.42
N THR A 27 9.06 11.23 -7.13
CA THR A 27 8.10 10.12 -7.17
C THR A 27 8.64 8.94 -6.36
N ALA A 28 7.87 8.50 -5.36
CA ALA A 28 8.18 7.33 -4.55
C ALA A 28 7.69 6.02 -5.21
N ALA A 29 6.48 6.02 -5.76
CA ALA A 29 5.94 4.91 -6.52
C ALA A 29 4.89 5.37 -7.56
N VAL A 30 4.56 4.46 -8.48
CA VAL A 30 3.44 4.59 -9.42
C VAL A 30 2.63 3.32 -9.37
N VAL A 31 1.32 3.42 -9.15
CA VAL A 31 0.36 2.32 -9.11
C VAL A 31 -0.67 2.56 -10.19
N ASN A 32 -0.74 1.70 -11.18
CA ASN A 32 -1.67 1.82 -12.32
C ASN A 32 -1.71 3.25 -12.92
N GLY A 33 -0.53 3.84 -13.15
CA GLY A 33 -0.37 5.20 -13.66
C GLY A 33 -0.58 6.33 -12.63
N SER A 34 -1.09 6.03 -11.43
CA SER A 34 -1.29 7.01 -10.36
C SER A 34 -0.01 7.17 -9.53
N LYS A 35 0.53 8.37 -9.44
CA LYS A 35 1.75 8.66 -8.68
C LYS A 35 1.50 8.69 -7.18
N ILE A 36 2.51 8.26 -6.42
CA ILE A 36 2.72 8.54 -5.01
C ILE A 36 3.99 9.39 -4.95
N SER A 37 3.87 10.62 -4.52
CA SER A 37 5.02 11.52 -4.43
C SER A 37 5.81 11.29 -3.14
N GLU A 38 7.04 11.79 -3.11
CA GLU A 38 7.83 11.80 -1.88
C GLU A 38 7.24 12.67 -0.78
N SER A 39 6.56 13.74 -1.16
CA SER A 39 5.83 14.58 -0.21
C SER A 39 4.63 13.84 0.39
N ASP A 40 3.95 12.98 -0.39
CA ASP A 40 2.85 12.15 0.12
C ASP A 40 3.33 11.16 1.17
N VAL A 41 4.52 10.64 1.03
CA VAL A 41 5.15 9.75 2.03
C VAL A 41 5.64 10.55 3.22
N SER A 42 6.41 11.61 2.97
CA SER A 42 7.13 12.37 4.02
C SER A 42 6.18 13.10 4.97
N ARG A 43 4.97 13.46 4.55
CA ARG A 43 4.01 14.15 5.43
C ARG A 43 3.61 13.35 6.66
N TYR A 44 3.74 12.03 6.60
CA TYR A 44 3.40 11.11 7.68
C TYR A 44 4.57 10.75 8.59
N LEU A 45 5.78 11.18 8.24
CA LEU A 45 6.97 10.86 9.05
C LEU A 45 7.07 11.81 10.25
N ASP A 46 7.44 11.27 11.39
CA ASP A 46 7.83 12.05 12.54
C ASP A 46 9.25 12.60 12.30
N PRO A 47 9.45 13.92 12.24
CA PRO A 47 10.77 14.49 12.00
C PRO A 47 11.78 14.24 13.14
N SER A 48 11.30 13.83 14.32
CA SER A 48 12.12 13.52 15.49
C SER A 48 12.50 12.04 15.61
N ALA A 49 12.02 11.18 14.71
CA ALA A 49 12.29 9.76 14.77
C ALA A 49 13.71 9.41 14.33
N ASP A 50 14.38 8.57 15.11
CA ASP A 50 15.74 8.10 14.82
C ASP A 50 15.80 7.21 13.56
N ASP A 51 14.74 6.47 13.25
CA ASP A 51 14.64 5.59 12.07
C ASP A 51 13.60 6.09 11.05
N ALA A 52 13.98 7.12 10.32
CA ALA A 52 13.14 7.65 9.26
C ALA A 52 13.02 6.69 8.04
N SER A 53 13.93 5.72 7.88
CA SER A 53 13.94 4.83 6.72
C SER A 53 12.85 3.76 6.81
N GLY A 54 12.71 3.12 7.97
CA GLY A 54 11.66 2.14 8.25
C GLY A 54 10.26 2.77 8.19
N ALA A 55 10.08 3.92 8.85
CA ALA A 55 8.85 4.68 8.80
C ALA A 55 8.44 5.05 7.37
N ARG A 56 9.41 5.48 6.55
CA ARG A 56 9.20 5.84 5.15
C ARG A 56 8.77 4.66 4.30
N SER A 57 9.42 3.52 4.46
CA SER A 57 9.07 2.27 3.76
C SER A 57 7.65 1.84 4.11
N THR A 58 7.30 1.89 5.38
CA THR A 58 5.95 1.58 5.87
C THR A 58 4.91 2.53 5.29
N ALA A 59 5.14 3.84 5.37
CA ALA A 59 4.20 4.82 4.84
C ALA A 59 3.99 4.64 3.33
N LEU A 60 5.04 4.28 2.58
CA LEU A 60 4.94 4.00 1.16
C LEU A 60 4.16 2.70 0.88
N GLN A 61 4.45 1.64 1.63
CA GLN A 61 3.77 0.35 1.49
C GLN A 61 2.25 0.50 1.58
N TYR A 62 1.73 1.08 2.66
CA TYR A 62 0.28 1.24 2.84
C TYR A 62 -0.36 2.16 1.80
N GLN A 63 0.34 3.17 1.31
CA GLN A 63 -0.17 3.99 0.21
C GLN A 63 -0.22 3.22 -1.12
N ILE A 64 0.73 2.32 -1.37
CA ILE A 64 0.68 1.41 -2.53
C ILE A 64 -0.53 0.47 -2.37
N GLU A 65 -0.68 -0.17 -1.22
CA GLU A 65 -1.79 -1.09 -0.91
C GLU A 65 -3.14 -0.42 -1.12
N GLN A 66 -3.35 0.78 -0.58
CA GLN A 66 -4.59 1.54 -0.81
C GLN A 66 -4.89 1.76 -2.29
N LYS A 67 -3.87 2.16 -3.06
CA LYS A 67 -4.07 2.42 -4.50
C LYS A 67 -4.35 1.14 -5.27
N VAL A 68 -3.71 0.04 -4.90
CA VAL A 68 -3.95 -1.28 -5.53
C VAL A 68 -5.36 -1.75 -5.21
N LEU A 69 -5.77 -1.74 -3.93
CA LEU A 69 -7.13 -2.13 -3.50
C LEU A 69 -8.21 -1.25 -4.15
N THR A 70 -7.99 0.07 -4.16
CA THR A 70 -8.91 1.01 -4.83
C THR A 70 -9.04 0.70 -6.32
N THR A 71 -7.94 0.38 -7.00
CA THR A 71 -7.95 0.01 -8.42
C THR A 71 -8.70 -1.30 -8.65
N ALA A 72 -8.44 -2.30 -7.81
CA ALA A 72 -9.07 -3.60 -7.87
C ALA A 72 -10.59 -3.52 -7.63
N LEU A 73 -11.02 -2.81 -6.60
CA LEU A 73 -12.42 -2.58 -6.27
C LEU A 73 -13.16 -1.82 -7.36
N ARG A 74 -12.52 -0.80 -7.93
CA ARG A 74 -13.08 -0.04 -9.06
C ARG A 74 -13.28 -0.94 -10.28
N GLY A 75 -12.33 -1.82 -10.58
CA GLY A 75 -12.45 -2.81 -11.66
C GLY A 75 -13.61 -3.79 -11.47
N LYS A 76 -14.02 -4.01 -10.22
CA LYS A 76 -15.17 -4.88 -9.86
C LYS A 76 -16.48 -4.11 -9.65
N ASN A 77 -16.50 -2.78 -9.83
CA ASN A 77 -17.61 -1.88 -9.47
C ASN A 77 -18.06 -2.04 -8.00
N ALA A 78 -17.13 -2.34 -7.12
CA ALA A 78 -17.35 -2.61 -5.70
C ALA A 78 -16.61 -1.61 -4.79
N LEU A 79 -16.13 -0.48 -5.33
CA LEU A 79 -15.49 0.56 -4.52
C LEU A 79 -16.54 1.20 -3.61
N PRO A 80 -16.38 1.12 -2.26
CA PRO A 80 -17.32 1.73 -1.34
C PRO A 80 -17.36 3.24 -1.49
N SER A 81 -18.50 3.84 -1.19
CA SER A 81 -18.60 5.29 -1.06
C SER A 81 -17.88 5.79 0.20
N ASP A 82 -17.57 7.07 0.26
CA ASP A 82 -16.96 7.65 1.47
C ASP A 82 -17.89 7.54 2.69
N GLU A 83 -19.21 7.55 2.47
CA GLU A 83 -20.18 7.33 3.54
C GLU A 83 -20.13 5.89 4.08
N ASP A 84 -20.02 4.88 3.19
CA ASP A 84 -19.94 3.49 3.62
C ASP A 84 -18.65 3.21 4.38
N LEU A 85 -17.55 3.81 3.94
CA LEU A 85 -16.28 3.72 4.64
C LEU A 85 -16.33 4.41 6.01
N ALA A 86 -16.94 5.59 6.10
CA ALA A 86 -17.12 6.24 7.40
C ALA A 86 -17.95 5.40 8.39
N LYS A 87 -18.93 4.62 7.91
CA LYS A 87 -19.68 3.68 8.75
C LYS A 87 -18.83 2.50 9.21
N GLY A 88 -17.84 2.09 8.42
CA GLY A 88 -16.91 0.99 8.73
C GLY A 88 -15.75 1.38 9.64
N HIS A 89 -15.51 2.69 9.84
CA HIS A 89 -14.33 3.22 10.50
C HIS A 89 -14.06 2.63 11.89
N ASP A 90 -15.05 2.65 12.78
CA ASP A 90 -14.90 2.14 14.13
C ASP A 90 -14.66 0.63 14.15
N GLN A 91 -15.27 -0.10 13.23
CA GLN A 91 -15.04 -1.52 13.08
C GLN A 91 -13.63 -1.80 12.54
N ALA A 92 -13.17 -1.06 11.55
CA ALA A 92 -11.82 -1.18 11.00
C ALA A 92 -10.77 -0.85 12.07
N LEU A 93 -10.98 0.23 12.83
CA LEU A 93 -10.13 0.59 13.96
C LEU A 93 -10.08 -0.51 15.03
N SER A 94 -11.23 -1.10 15.38
CA SER A 94 -11.31 -2.21 16.33
C SER A 94 -10.59 -3.47 15.80
N ASN A 95 -10.74 -3.75 14.51
CA ASN A 95 -10.06 -4.88 13.85
C ASN A 95 -8.53 -4.77 13.91
N LEU A 96 -7.96 -3.57 13.86
CA LEU A 96 -6.53 -3.35 14.06
C LEU A 96 -6.01 -3.88 15.41
N PHE A 97 -6.90 -4.02 16.39
CA PHE A 97 -6.60 -4.52 17.73
C PHE A 97 -7.30 -5.85 18.05
N ASN A 98 -7.66 -6.62 17.03
CA ASN A 98 -8.37 -7.90 17.18
C ASN A 98 -9.64 -7.80 18.04
N GLY A 99 -10.34 -6.67 17.99
CA GLY A 99 -11.54 -6.41 18.76
C GLY A 99 -11.30 -6.11 20.26
N GLN A 100 -10.04 -6.07 20.72
CA GLN A 100 -9.71 -5.84 22.14
C GLN A 100 -9.85 -4.38 22.55
N LEU A 101 -9.73 -3.46 21.61
CA LEU A 101 -9.86 -2.02 21.84
C LEU A 101 -10.85 -1.42 20.83
N SER A 102 -11.53 -0.35 21.25
CA SER A 102 -12.45 0.41 20.40
C SER A 102 -12.46 1.89 20.81
N GLY A 103 -13.00 2.75 19.94
CA GLY A 103 -13.17 4.18 20.20
C GLY A 103 -11.87 4.87 20.61
N ASP A 104 -11.93 5.73 21.62
CA ASP A 104 -10.78 6.54 22.06
C ASP A 104 -9.59 5.71 22.53
N ALA A 105 -9.83 4.57 23.17
CA ALA A 105 -8.75 3.69 23.63
C ALA A 105 -7.96 3.11 22.44
N ALA A 106 -8.65 2.71 21.36
CA ALA A 106 -8.02 2.23 20.17
C ALA A 106 -7.25 3.33 19.44
N ASN A 107 -7.82 4.55 19.35
CA ASN A 107 -7.15 5.71 18.76
C ASN A 107 -5.85 6.08 19.51
N GLN A 108 -5.88 6.10 20.84
CA GLN A 108 -4.70 6.37 21.66
C GLN A 108 -3.63 5.29 21.50
N ALA A 109 -4.04 4.01 21.48
CA ALA A 109 -3.14 2.89 21.26
C ALA A 109 -2.50 2.97 19.86
N LEU A 110 -3.29 3.28 18.82
CA LEU A 110 -2.81 3.44 17.46
C LEU A 110 -1.80 4.58 17.36
N ALA A 111 -2.11 5.75 17.92
CA ALA A 111 -1.21 6.89 17.92
C ALA A 111 0.13 6.57 18.60
N LYS A 112 0.09 5.82 19.73
CA LYS A 112 1.29 5.37 20.43
C LYS A 112 2.14 4.42 19.58
N VAL A 113 1.52 3.42 18.95
CA VAL A 113 2.21 2.46 18.06
C VAL A 113 2.85 3.20 16.88
N LEU A 114 2.13 4.13 16.27
CA LEU A 114 2.65 4.92 15.16
C LEU A 114 3.87 5.75 15.58
N GLY A 115 3.79 6.46 16.70
CA GLY A 115 4.90 7.26 17.22
C GLY A 115 6.15 6.41 17.50
N GLN A 116 5.98 5.22 18.08
CA GLN A 116 7.09 4.28 18.32
C GLN A 116 7.76 3.79 17.03
N ASN A 117 7.07 3.86 15.90
CA ASN A 117 7.57 3.49 14.58
C ASN A 117 7.94 4.70 13.71
N GLY A 118 8.07 5.88 14.29
CA GLY A 118 8.48 7.09 13.58
C GLY A 118 7.42 7.67 12.64
N LEU A 119 6.16 7.33 12.87
CA LEU A 119 5.02 7.81 12.10
C LEU A 119 4.16 8.77 12.93
N LYS A 120 3.61 9.78 12.29
CA LYS A 120 2.64 10.69 12.93
C LYS A 120 1.31 9.99 13.16
N ALA A 121 0.56 10.42 14.18
CA ALA A 121 -0.79 9.93 14.46
C ALA A 121 -1.74 10.05 13.26
N SER A 122 -1.57 11.06 12.40
CA SER A 122 -2.35 11.24 11.17
C SER A 122 -2.19 10.10 10.15
N PHE A 123 -1.18 9.25 10.31
CA PHE A 123 -1.05 8.04 9.50
C PHE A 123 -2.08 6.96 9.89
N GLY A 124 -2.71 7.08 11.04
CA GLY A 124 -3.78 6.18 11.49
C GLY A 124 -4.93 6.08 10.48
N GLU A 125 -5.32 7.20 9.89
CA GLU A 125 -6.35 7.23 8.84
C GLU A 125 -5.97 6.41 7.59
N VAL A 126 -4.67 6.38 7.25
CA VAL A 126 -4.18 5.56 6.14
C VAL A 126 -4.33 4.08 6.48
N LEU A 127 -3.99 3.67 7.70
CA LEU A 127 -4.14 2.28 8.14
C LEU A 127 -5.60 1.86 8.18
N ILE A 128 -6.46 2.65 8.82
CA ILE A 128 -7.90 2.36 8.94
C ILE A 128 -8.51 2.23 7.54
N ARG A 129 -8.21 3.19 6.65
CA ARG A 129 -8.69 3.15 5.27
C ARG A 129 -8.20 1.91 4.51
N THR A 130 -6.98 1.45 4.77
CA THR A 130 -6.48 0.22 4.15
C THR A 130 -7.30 -0.98 4.61
N VAL A 131 -7.57 -1.10 5.92
CA VAL A 131 -8.42 -2.19 6.47
C VAL A 131 -9.84 -2.15 5.89
N GLU A 132 -10.44 -0.98 5.78
CA GLU A 132 -11.75 -0.81 5.16
C GLU A 132 -11.78 -1.33 3.71
N LEU A 133 -10.78 -0.97 2.92
CA LEU A 133 -10.67 -1.40 1.53
C LEU A 133 -10.38 -2.90 1.42
N GLU A 134 -9.59 -3.48 2.33
CA GLU A 134 -9.34 -4.93 2.41
C GLU A 134 -10.61 -5.70 2.73
N ASN A 135 -11.40 -5.23 3.70
CA ASN A 135 -12.69 -5.81 4.05
C ASN A 135 -13.64 -5.77 2.85
N ALA A 136 -13.77 -4.60 2.21
CA ALA A 136 -14.61 -4.44 1.03
C ALA A 136 -14.16 -5.32 -0.14
N TYR A 137 -12.84 -5.49 -0.33
CA TYR A 137 -12.31 -6.35 -1.36
C TYR A 137 -12.60 -7.84 -1.07
N SER A 138 -12.39 -8.27 0.17
CA SER A 138 -12.68 -9.63 0.61
C SER A 138 -14.15 -9.98 0.45
N GLU A 139 -15.04 -9.05 0.78
CA GLU A 139 -16.48 -9.17 0.56
C GLU A 139 -16.82 -9.26 -0.93
N ALA A 140 -16.26 -8.39 -1.76
CA ALA A 140 -16.52 -8.34 -3.19
C ALA A 140 -16.13 -9.61 -3.94
N ILE A 141 -15.20 -10.40 -3.40
CA ILE A 141 -14.76 -11.67 -3.99
C ILE A 141 -15.24 -12.90 -3.21
N ASN A 142 -16.01 -12.71 -2.14
CA ASN A 142 -16.44 -13.75 -1.21
C ASN A 142 -15.25 -14.57 -0.66
N ALA A 143 -14.15 -13.89 -0.33
CA ALA A 143 -12.98 -14.54 0.24
C ALA A 143 -13.27 -15.06 1.65
N SER A 144 -12.98 -16.34 1.88
CA SER A 144 -13.11 -16.95 3.21
C SER A 144 -11.87 -16.71 4.09
N GLN A 145 -10.75 -16.43 3.46
CA GLN A 145 -9.46 -16.20 4.10
C GLN A 145 -8.68 -15.10 3.38
N ALA A 146 -7.77 -14.51 4.09
CA ALA A 146 -6.88 -13.49 3.60
C ALA A 146 -6.03 -13.90 2.40
N GLN A 147 -5.52 -15.11 2.46
CA GLN A 147 -4.69 -15.66 1.40
C GLN A 147 -5.45 -15.73 0.08
N ASP A 148 -6.77 -16.00 0.12
CA ASP A 148 -7.63 -16.03 -1.07
C ASP A 148 -7.72 -14.63 -1.68
N ALA A 149 -7.87 -13.60 -0.83
CA ALA A 149 -7.91 -12.21 -1.27
C ALA A 149 -6.59 -11.77 -1.93
N VAL A 150 -5.46 -12.10 -1.33
CA VAL A 150 -4.14 -11.81 -1.90
C VAL A 150 -3.93 -12.53 -3.23
N ALA A 151 -4.28 -13.82 -3.30
CA ALA A 151 -4.14 -14.62 -4.52
C ALA A 151 -5.02 -14.07 -5.67
N GLU A 152 -6.24 -13.63 -5.36
CA GLU A 152 -7.15 -13.06 -6.35
C GLU A 152 -6.69 -11.67 -6.80
N LEU A 153 -6.14 -10.88 -5.89
CA LEU A 153 -5.58 -9.57 -6.18
C LEU A 153 -4.33 -9.68 -7.09
N ALA A 154 -3.48 -10.67 -6.83
CA ALA A 154 -2.31 -10.94 -7.66
C ALA A 154 -2.66 -11.28 -9.12
N LYS A 155 -3.79 -11.95 -9.37
CA LYS A 155 -4.29 -12.27 -10.72
C LYS A 155 -4.69 -11.03 -11.54
N GLN A 156 -4.97 -9.90 -10.88
CA GLN A 156 -5.39 -8.68 -11.58
C GLN A 156 -4.22 -7.96 -12.26
N HIS A 157 -2.97 -8.36 -11.99
CA HIS A 157 -1.78 -7.79 -12.61
C HIS A 157 -1.71 -6.27 -12.59
N ILE A 158 -2.16 -5.63 -11.49
CA ILE A 158 -2.11 -4.18 -11.32
C ILE A 158 -0.64 -3.74 -11.33
N PRO A 159 -0.22 -2.89 -12.30
CA PRO A 159 1.18 -2.51 -12.41
C PRO A 159 1.59 -1.58 -11.26
N VAL A 160 2.65 -1.96 -10.55
CA VAL A 160 3.29 -1.17 -9.50
C VAL A 160 4.76 -0.98 -9.84
N SER A 161 5.20 0.26 -9.88
CA SER A 161 6.61 0.62 -10.04
C SER A 161 7.05 1.45 -8.85
N VAL A 162 8.04 0.97 -8.12
CA VAL A 162 8.62 1.65 -6.94
C VAL A 162 9.95 2.28 -7.33
N ASN A 163 10.25 3.45 -6.81
CA ASN A 163 11.57 4.05 -6.94
C ASN A 163 12.58 3.16 -6.18
N PRO A 164 13.66 2.67 -6.84
CA PRO A 164 14.59 1.69 -6.27
C PRO A 164 15.22 2.10 -4.93
N ARG A 165 15.31 3.40 -4.64
CA ARG A 165 15.82 3.88 -3.34
C ARG A 165 14.93 3.55 -2.15
N TYR A 166 13.67 3.20 -2.39
CA TYR A 166 12.73 2.76 -1.34
C TYR A 166 12.68 1.26 -1.21
N GLY A 167 13.05 0.51 -2.24
CA GLY A 167 12.97 -0.94 -2.27
C GLY A 167 12.25 -1.48 -3.50
N SER A 168 11.60 -2.63 -3.34
CA SER A 168 10.86 -3.32 -4.40
C SER A 168 9.50 -3.80 -3.90
N TRP A 169 8.53 -3.87 -4.82
CA TRP A 169 7.21 -4.42 -4.59
C TRP A 169 7.09 -5.82 -5.19
N ASN A 170 6.59 -6.76 -4.40
CA ASN A 170 6.23 -8.08 -4.87
C ASN A 170 4.70 -8.16 -4.99
N ALA A 171 4.20 -8.17 -6.23
CA ALA A 171 2.77 -8.21 -6.52
C ALA A 171 2.12 -9.57 -6.18
N GLN A 172 2.90 -10.65 -6.10
CA GLN A 172 2.37 -11.99 -5.82
C GLN A 172 2.09 -12.21 -4.34
N SER A 173 2.93 -11.63 -3.48
CA SER A 173 2.81 -11.77 -2.02
C SER A 173 2.27 -10.50 -1.35
N PHE A 174 2.02 -9.45 -2.11
CA PHE A 174 1.63 -8.14 -1.59
C PHE A 174 2.60 -7.60 -0.53
N THR A 175 3.89 -7.87 -0.74
CA THR A 175 4.92 -7.46 0.19
C THR A 175 5.83 -6.40 -0.42
N PHE A 176 6.23 -5.47 0.43
CA PHE A 176 7.24 -4.49 0.11
C PHE A 176 8.55 -4.87 0.78
N THR A 177 9.62 -4.99 -0.02
CA THR A 177 10.97 -5.20 0.52
C THR A 177 11.68 -3.86 0.47
N GLY A 178 11.64 -3.14 1.57
CA GLY A 178 12.28 -1.82 1.70
C GLY A 178 13.72 -1.92 2.19
N LEU A 179 14.54 -0.94 1.81
CA LEU A 179 15.85 -0.75 2.41
C LEU A 179 15.66 -0.28 3.86
N GLY A 180 16.05 -1.13 4.82
CA GLY A 180 15.91 -0.84 6.26
C GLY A 180 14.50 -1.02 6.82
N SER A 181 13.59 -1.67 6.08
CA SER A 181 12.27 -1.95 6.60
C SER A 181 12.37 -2.89 7.81
N LYS A 182 12.19 -2.34 9.00
CA LYS A 182 11.54 -3.11 10.04
C LYS A 182 10.10 -3.25 9.55
N GLN A 183 9.67 -4.46 9.21
CA GLN A 183 8.25 -4.68 9.08
C GLN A 183 7.64 -4.12 10.37
N LEU A 184 6.72 -3.16 10.23
CA LEU A 184 5.74 -3.00 11.30
C LEU A 184 5.23 -4.41 11.51
N PRO A 185 5.16 -4.87 12.76
CA PRO A 185 4.40 -6.07 13.02
C PRO A 185 3.12 -5.88 12.26
N SER A 186 2.82 -6.82 11.39
CA SER A 186 1.72 -6.72 10.44
C SER A 186 0.46 -6.43 11.21
N VAL A 187 0.17 -5.16 11.42
CA VAL A 187 -1.08 -4.72 12.01
C VAL A 187 -2.21 -5.10 11.06
N VAL A 188 -1.84 -5.34 9.80
CA VAL A 188 -2.75 -5.75 8.75
C VAL A 188 -2.09 -6.79 7.86
N THR A 189 -1.85 -7.94 8.40
CA THR A 189 -1.98 -9.18 7.65
C THR A 189 -3.22 -9.81 8.24
N LEU A 190 -4.29 -9.90 7.46
CA LEU A 190 -5.53 -10.58 7.79
C LEU A 190 -5.26 -11.73 8.78
N GLY A 191 -5.48 -11.51 10.09
CA GLY A 191 -5.42 -12.57 11.10
C GLY A 191 -4.11 -12.80 11.84
N THR A 192 -3.13 -11.91 11.81
CA THR A 192 -1.92 -12.05 12.65
C THR A 192 -1.99 -11.16 13.90
N THR A 193 -1.84 -11.81 15.03
CA THR A 193 -1.76 -11.23 16.38
C THR A 193 -0.72 -10.11 16.47
N LEU A 194 -1.09 -9.00 17.11
CA LEU A 194 -0.16 -7.95 17.53
C LEU A 194 0.99 -8.55 18.35
N PRO A 195 2.23 -8.06 18.19
CA PRO A 195 3.32 -8.47 19.06
C PRO A 195 3.13 -7.85 20.45
N GLY A 196 2.50 -8.60 21.31
CA GLY A 196 2.24 -8.28 22.71
C GLY A 196 1.90 -9.50 23.53
N ASP A 197 1.44 -10.57 22.89
CA ASP A 197 1.01 -11.82 23.55
C ASP A 197 1.96 -13.01 23.33
N VAL A 198 3.27 -12.77 23.35
CA VAL A 198 4.17 -13.86 23.71
C VAL A 198 4.17 -13.97 25.23
N LYS A 199 3.08 -14.42 25.82
CA LYS A 199 3.16 -15.10 27.10
C LYS A 199 3.95 -16.37 26.86
N SER A 200 5.20 -16.34 27.26
CA SER A 200 6.02 -17.51 27.45
C SER A 200 5.24 -18.52 28.31
N SER A 201 4.63 -19.51 27.67
CA SER A 201 4.28 -20.76 28.33
C SER A 201 5.54 -21.62 28.48
N ASN A 202 6.44 -21.16 29.33
CA ASN A 202 7.35 -22.07 30.04
C ASN A 202 6.65 -22.48 31.32
N SER A 203 6.06 -23.65 31.31
CA SER A 203 5.71 -24.39 32.50
C SER A 203 5.85 -25.86 32.21
N GLN A 204 6.92 -26.42 32.82
CA GLN A 204 7.19 -27.82 33.17
C GLN A 204 7.63 -28.72 32.05
#